data_d75d8d3a9574600dae21c6341c86b3ba
#
_entry.id   d75d8d3a9574600dae21c6341c86b3ba
#
_cell.length_a   1.000
_cell.length_b   1.000
_cell.length_c   1.000
_cell.angle_alpha   90.00
_cell.angle_beta   90.00
_cell.angle_gamma   90.00
#
_symmetry.space_group_name_H-M   'P 1'
#
loop_
_entity.id
_entity.type
_entity.pdbx_description
1 polymer ?
#
loop_
_entity_poly.entity_id
_entity_poly.type
_entity_poly.pdbx_seq_one_letter_code
_entity_poly.pdbx_strand_id
1 'polypeptide(L)'
;MNIVKDIKEAKIEKIIAGGSNGSIILIDLVKDNYKYVIYIYCTWRLSLDNKILAGWNDIDTVFVPELKKITNDIIDNVTLNALGDFTLLFKSGIKLDVFCDITCNINDTSINENWTFCDISKNQCYNFTNQFSFLVEPYER
;
A
#
# COMPACT_ATOMS: atom_id res chain seq x y z
N MET A 1 -2.74 1.54 -16.82
CA MET A 1 -2.96 1.73 -15.36
C MET A 1 -2.56 3.13 -14.95
N ASN A 2 -3.40 3.79 -14.17
CA ASN A 2 -3.05 5.08 -13.55
C ASN A 2 -3.51 5.06 -12.08
N ILE A 3 -2.72 4.43 -11.23
CA ILE A 3 -3.03 4.26 -9.81
C ILE A 3 -3.30 5.61 -9.12
N VAL A 4 -2.52 6.65 -9.44
CA VAL A 4 -2.66 7.98 -8.83
C VAL A 4 -4.06 8.54 -9.09
N LYS A 5 -4.53 8.46 -10.33
CA LYS A 5 -5.86 8.92 -10.73
C LYS A 5 -6.95 8.02 -10.18
N ASP A 6 -6.75 6.70 -10.25
CA ASP A 6 -7.78 5.73 -9.93
C ASP A 6 -8.18 5.75 -8.46
N ILE A 7 -7.22 5.92 -7.55
CA ILE A 7 -7.50 5.86 -6.11
C ILE A 7 -7.59 7.22 -5.41
N LYS A 8 -7.34 8.33 -6.10
CA LYS A 8 -7.63 9.65 -5.54
C LYS A 8 -9.13 9.77 -5.25
N GLU A 9 -9.48 10.25 -4.08
CA GLU A 9 -10.84 10.32 -3.53
C GLU A 9 -11.44 8.95 -3.13
N ALA A 10 -10.66 7.87 -3.19
CA ALA A 10 -11.11 6.57 -2.68
C ALA A 10 -11.15 6.56 -1.15
N LYS A 11 -12.12 5.81 -0.62
CA LYS A 11 -12.27 5.60 0.82
C LYS A 11 -11.62 4.28 1.23
N ILE A 12 -10.93 4.28 2.37
CA ILE A 12 -10.42 3.07 3.00
C ILE A 12 -11.61 2.32 3.61
N GLU A 13 -11.96 1.18 3.04
CA GLU A 13 -13.05 0.35 3.55
C GLU A 13 -12.56 -0.59 4.66
N LYS A 14 -11.37 -1.15 4.50
CA LYS A 14 -10.79 -2.10 5.45
C LYS A 14 -9.27 -2.06 5.36
N ILE A 15 -8.62 -2.24 6.50
CA ILE A 15 -7.18 -2.41 6.59
C ILE A 15 -6.85 -3.62 7.45
N ILE A 16 -5.97 -4.49 6.97
CA ILE A 16 -5.53 -5.69 7.67
C ILE A 16 -4.02 -5.64 7.82
N ALA A 17 -3.54 -5.82 9.05
CA ALA A 17 -2.12 -5.94 9.37
C ALA A 17 -1.99 -6.63 10.73
N GLY A 18 -0.80 -7.09 11.04
CA GLY A 18 -0.51 -7.74 12.31
C GLY A 18 -0.84 -9.23 12.34
N GLY A 19 -0.62 -9.86 13.49
CA GLY A 19 -0.80 -11.29 13.66
C GLY A 19 0.08 -12.08 12.70
N SER A 20 -0.51 -13.03 11.96
CA SER A 20 0.20 -13.84 10.97
C SER A 20 0.70 -13.05 9.76
N ASN A 21 0.15 -11.86 9.50
CA ASN A 21 0.58 -10.97 8.43
C ASN A 21 1.82 -10.15 8.80
N GLY A 22 2.17 -10.06 10.10
CA GLY A 22 3.26 -9.21 10.54
C GLY A 22 3.03 -7.77 10.12
N SER A 23 4.07 -7.15 9.56
CA SER A 23 4.02 -5.75 9.08
C SER A 23 3.48 -5.60 7.65
N ILE A 24 3.10 -6.69 7.00
CA ILE A 24 2.46 -6.63 5.69
C ILE A 24 1.07 -6.03 5.84
N ILE A 25 0.76 -5.04 5.00
CA ILE A 25 -0.53 -4.34 5.03
C ILE A 25 -1.36 -4.72 3.82
N LEU A 26 -2.64 -4.98 4.04
CA LEU A 26 -3.66 -5.11 3.00
C LEU A 26 -4.69 -4.01 3.19
N ILE A 27 -4.95 -3.24 2.13
CA ILE A 27 -5.90 -2.13 2.16
C ILE A 27 -6.97 -2.36 1.11
N ASP A 28 -8.23 -2.45 1.55
CA ASP A 28 -9.38 -2.45 0.66
C ASP A 28 -9.88 -1.01 0.48
N LEU A 29 -10.04 -0.61 -0.79
CA LEU A 29 -10.45 0.73 -1.19
C LEU A 29 -11.75 0.67 -1.99
N VAL A 30 -12.58 1.69 -1.82
CA VAL A 30 -13.79 1.85 -2.63
C VAL A 30 -13.89 3.29 -3.13
N LYS A 31 -14.21 3.44 -4.41
CA LYS A 31 -14.48 4.73 -5.05
C LYS A 31 -15.66 4.55 -6.00
N ASP A 32 -16.78 5.21 -5.69
CA ASP A 32 -18.05 4.96 -6.39
C ASP A 32 -18.40 3.46 -6.34
N ASN A 33 -18.53 2.81 -7.49
CA ASN A 33 -18.78 1.37 -7.60
C ASN A 33 -17.52 0.55 -7.85
N TYR A 34 -16.34 1.20 -7.86
CA TYR A 34 -15.07 0.55 -8.12
C TYR A 34 -14.41 0.11 -6.82
N LYS A 35 -13.84 -1.09 -6.84
CA LYS A 35 -13.09 -1.65 -5.71
C LYS A 35 -11.65 -1.90 -6.10
N TYR A 36 -10.75 -1.56 -5.18
CA TYR A 36 -9.31 -1.75 -5.34
C TYR A 36 -8.74 -2.38 -4.09
N VAL A 37 -7.61 -3.05 -4.24
CA VAL A 37 -6.85 -3.61 -3.12
C VAL A 37 -5.39 -3.23 -3.30
N ILE A 38 -4.75 -2.83 -2.20
CA ILE A 38 -3.30 -2.61 -2.17
C ILE A 38 -2.71 -3.59 -1.15
N TYR A 39 -1.69 -4.33 -1.57
CA TYR A 39 -0.86 -5.16 -0.71
C TYR A 39 0.51 -4.50 -0.60
N ILE A 40 0.98 -4.26 0.62
CA ILE A 40 2.28 -3.61 0.88
C ILE A 40 3.17 -4.61 1.60
N TYR A 41 4.24 -5.03 0.95
CA TYR A 41 5.20 -6.02 1.46
C TYR A 41 6.51 -5.39 1.91
N CYS A 42 6.78 -4.15 1.52
CA CYS A 42 8.00 -3.41 1.82
C CYS A 42 7.81 -2.45 2.98
N THR A 43 8.84 -1.69 3.29
CA THR A 43 8.84 -0.72 4.39
C THR A 43 7.79 0.36 4.21
N TRP A 44 7.11 0.70 5.30
CA TRP A 44 6.12 1.77 5.32
C TRP A 44 6.22 2.58 6.62
N ARG A 45 5.68 3.78 6.57
CA ARG A 45 5.61 4.68 7.72
C ARG A 45 4.31 5.46 7.70
N LEU A 46 3.64 5.50 8.86
CA LEU A 46 2.44 6.30 9.08
C LEU A 46 2.79 7.53 9.90
N SER A 47 2.40 8.72 9.45
CA SER A 47 2.74 9.97 10.12
C SER A 47 1.58 10.97 10.10
N LEU A 48 1.62 11.93 11.05
CA LEU A 48 0.68 13.04 11.14
C LEU A 48 1.42 14.23 11.76
N ASP A 49 1.31 15.39 11.12
CA ASP A 49 1.90 16.66 11.60
C ASP A 49 3.37 16.54 12.01
N ASN A 50 4.18 15.93 11.13
CA ASN A 50 5.61 15.68 11.34
C ASN A 50 5.94 14.75 12.52
N LYS A 51 4.95 13.98 13.00
CA LYS A 51 5.15 12.93 13.98
C LYS A 51 4.93 11.58 13.36
N ILE A 52 5.85 10.64 13.62
CA ILE A 52 5.69 9.25 13.22
C ILE A 52 4.72 8.59 14.18
N LEU A 53 3.61 8.05 13.66
CA LEU A 53 2.62 7.31 14.44
C LEU A 53 3.00 5.84 14.57
N ALA A 54 3.47 5.25 13.47
CA ALA A 54 3.88 3.85 13.42
C ALA A 54 4.72 3.60 12.17
N GLY A 55 5.44 2.50 12.14
CA GLY A 55 6.23 2.06 11.01
C GLY A 55 6.41 0.55 10.95
N TRP A 56 6.98 0.11 9.86
CA TRP A 56 7.23 -1.29 9.54
C TRP A 56 7.88 -2.08 10.68
N ASN A 57 8.81 -1.45 11.41
CA ASN A 57 9.62 -2.13 12.42
C ASN A 57 9.01 -2.12 13.82
N ASP A 58 7.82 -1.56 13.98
CA ASP A 58 7.09 -1.58 15.25
C ASP A 58 6.44 -2.95 15.50
N ILE A 59 6.08 -3.20 16.75
CA ILE A 59 5.30 -4.40 17.12
C ILE A 59 3.80 -4.15 16.88
N ASP A 60 3.04 -5.23 16.77
CA ASP A 60 1.59 -5.21 16.45
C ASP A 60 0.80 -4.29 17.36
N THR A 61 1.08 -4.33 18.67
CA THR A 61 0.35 -3.51 19.66
C THR A 61 0.52 -2.01 19.44
N VAL A 62 1.57 -1.60 18.71
CA VAL A 62 1.82 -0.20 18.32
C VAL A 62 1.16 0.11 16.98
N PHE A 63 1.46 -0.67 15.92
CA PHE A 63 1.05 -0.26 14.58
C PHE A 63 -0.40 -0.61 14.23
N VAL A 64 -0.97 -1.69 14.76
CA VAL A 64 -2.35 -2.09 14.41
C VAL A 64 -3.37 -1.01 14.80
N PRO A 65 -3.37 -0.47 16.04
CA PRO A 65 -4.29 0.61 16.40
C PRO A 65 -4.08 1.87 15.57
N GLU A 66 -2.83 2.22 15.24
CA GLU A 66 -2.52 3.41 14.45
C GLU A 66 -3.01 3.27 13.01
N LEU A 67 -2.79 2.11 12.38
CA LEU A 67 -3.29 1.84 11.03
C LEU A 67 -4.82 1.89 10.97
N LYS A 68 -5.51 1.43 12.00
CA LYS A 68 -6.99 1.48 12.04
C LYS A 68 -7.55 2.90 11.99
N LYS A 69 -6.77 3.91 12.35
CA LYS A 69 -7.19 5.32 12.30
C LYS A 69 -7.53 5.78 10.89
N ILE A 70 -6.97 5.16 9.85
CA ILE A 70 -7.27 5.51 8.46
C ILE A 70 -8.48 4.75 7.90
N THR A 71 -9.11 3.86 8.65
CA THR A 71 -10.37 3.22 8.25
C THR A 71 -11.44 4.30 8.05
N ASN A 72 -12.16 4.25 6.94
CA ASN A 72 -13.14 5.24 6.49
C ASN A 72 -12.55 6.61 6.11
N ASP A 73 -11.24 6.79 6.17
CA ASP A 73 -10.60 7.99 5.66
C ASP A 73 -10.59 7.99 4.13
N ILE A 74 -10.42 9.15 3.55
CA ILE A 74 -10.46 9.35 2.10
C ILE A 74 -9.08 9.81 1.63
N ILE A 75 -8.62 9.23 0.54
CA ILE A 75 -7.35 9.61 -0.07
C ILE A 75 -7.52 10.97 -0.76
N ASP A 76 -6.77 11.95 -0.27
CA ASP A 76 -6.76 13.32 -0.82
C ASP A 76 -5.74 13.48 -1.94
N ASN A 77 -4.59 12.85 -1.80
CA ASN A 77 -3.54 12.89 -2.83
C ASN A 77 -2.70 11.62 -2.81
N VAL A 78 -2.16 11.30 -3.99
CA VAL A 78 -1.26 10.15 -4.19
C VAL A 78 -0.05 10.62 -4.96
N THR A 79 1.14 10.27 -4.49
CA THR A 79 2.39 10.48 -5.23
C THR A 79 3.07 9.14 -5.46
N LEU A 80 3.67 8.98 -6.62
CA LEU A 80 4.40 7.77 -7.03
C LEU A 80 5.65 8.21 -7.79
N ASN A 81 6.81 7.71 -7.37
CA ASN A 81 8.08 8.01 -8.05
C ASN A 81 8.55 6.86 -8.93
N ALA A 82 9.65 7.07 -9.65
CA ALA A 82 10.21 6.08 -10.57
C ALA A 82 10.76 4.82 -9.87
N LEU A 83 11.09 4.90 -8.59
CA LEU A 83 11.55 3.76 -7.80
C LEU A 83 10.40 2.97 -7.19
N GLY A 84 9.15 3.39 -7.44
CA GLY A 84 7.96 2.73 -6.92
C GLY A 84 7.55 3.16 -5.53
N ASP A 85 8.26 4.10 -4.92
CA ASP A 85 7.83 4.67 -3.64
C ASP A 85 6.55 5.46 -3.85
N PHE A 86 5.59 5.30 -2.95
CA PHE A 86 4.37 6.07 -3.04
C PHE A 86 3.94 6.60 -1.66
N THR A 87 3.16 7.66 -1.70
CA THR A 87 2.56 8.25 -0.51
C THR A 87 1.07 8.41 -0.72
N LEU A 88 0.29 7.95 0.26
CA LEU A 88 -1.12 8.25 0.38
C LEU A 88 -1.29 9.36 1.41
N LEU A 89 -1.76 10.53 0.99
CA LEU A 89 -2.17 11.60 1.88
C LEU A 89 -3.69 11.54 2.05
N PHE A 90 -4.13 11.36 3.30
CA PHE A 90 -5.56 11.28 3.63
C PHE A 90 -6.12 12.65 3.98
N LYS A 91 -7.43 12.81 3.87
CA LYS A 91 -8.11 14.07 4.23
C LYS A 91 -7.96 14.44 5.70
N SER A 92 -7.74 13.46 6.57
CA SER A 92 -7.40 13.70 7.98
C SER A 92 -6.04 14.36 8.18
N GLY A 93 -5.18 14.38 7.16
CA GLY A 93 -3.79 14.83 7.25
C GLY A 93 -2.81 13.70 7.52
N ILE A 94 -3.27 12.50 7.85
CA ILE A 94 -2.40 11.32 8.01
C ILE A 94 -1.78 10.98 6.67
N LYS A 95 -0.50 10.59 6.69
CA LYS A 95 0.24 10.12 5.52
C LYS A 95 0.70 8.68 5.72
N LEU A 96 0.54 7.87 4.70
CA LEU A 96 1.16 6.56 4.60
C LEU A 96 2.21 6.61 3.49
N ASP A 97 3.48 6.56 3.91
CA ASP A 97 4.63 6.49 2.99
C ASP A 97 5.06 5.04 2.82
N VAL A 98 5.25 4.61 1.58
CA VAL A 98 5.70 3.26 1.23
C VAL A 98 7.02 3.37 0.48
N PHE A 99 8.03 2.66 0.97
CA PHE A 99 9.39 2.70 0.43
C PHE A 99 9.78 1.35 -0.14
N CYS A 100 10.07 1.30 -1.44
CA CYS A 100 10.47 0.07 -2.12
C CYS A 100 11.91 -0.30 -1.75
N ASP A 101 12.06 -1.22 -0.81
CA ASP A 101 13.34 -1.69 -0.27
C ASP A 101 13.57 -3.19 -0.47
N ILE A 102 12.65 -3.90 -1.11
CA ILE A 102 12.86 -5.29 -1.49
C ILE A 102 13.61 -5.31 -2.80
N THR A 103 14.86 -5.79 -2.75
CA THR A 103 15.78 -5.82 -3.89
C THR A 103 16.18 -7.25 -4.22
N CYS A 104 16.75 -7.45 -5.41
CA CYS A 104 17.35 -8.72 -5.77
C CYS A 104 18.70 -8.88 -5.07
N ASN A 105 18.89 -10.03 -4.42
CA ASN A 105 20.22 -10.47 -4.03
C ASN A 105 20.97 -10.93 -5.28
N ILE A 106 22.30 -10.74 -5.33
CA ILE A 106 23.13 -11.17 -6.44
C ILE A 106 23.01 -12.67 -6.75
N ASN A 107 22.67 -13.49 -5.75
CA ASN A 107 22.48 -14.92 -5.85
C ASN A 107 21.01 -15.35 -5.94
N ASP A 108 20.07 -14.41 -5.92
CA ASP A 108 18.64 -14.68 -5.94
C ASP A 108 18.04 -14.03 -7.19
N THR A 109 17.53 -14.88 -8.10
CA THR A 109 16.86 -14.45 -9.32
C THR A 109 15.34 -14.45 -9.18
N SER A 110 14.82 -14.73 -7.97
CA SER A 110 13.38 -14.73 -7.71
C SER A 110 12.80 -13.35 -7.90
N ILE A 111 11.59 -13.29 -8.48
CA ILE A 111 10.82 -12.06 -8.58
C ILE A 111 9.93 -11.97 -7.36
N ASN A 112 10.11 -10.89 -6.57
CA ASN A 112 9.30 -10.59 -5.40
C ASN A 112 8.65 -9.23 -5.57
N GLU A 113 7.50 -9.04 -4.96
CA GLU A 113 6.78 -7.78 -4.99
C GLU A 113 7.20 -6.88 -3.83
N ASN A 114 7.36 -5.58 -4.11
CA ASN A 114 7.38 -4.55 -3.09
C ASN A 114 5.96 -4.20 -2.65
N TRP A 115 5.08 -4.00 -3.64
CA TRP A 115 3.66 -3.81 -3.40
C TRP A 115 2.87 -4.24 -4.62
N THR A 116 1.58 -4.47 -4.42
CA THR A 116 0.65 -4.87 -5.48
C THR A 116 -0.61 -4.00 -5.40
N PHE A 117 -1.01 -3.49 -6.54
CA PHE A 117 -2.28 -2.78 -6.71
C PHE A 117 -3.20 -3.62 -7.59
N CYS A 118 -4.40 -3.93 -7.09
CA CYS A 118 -5.39 -4.70 -7.83
C CYS A 118 -6.62 -3.84 -8.12
N ASP A 119 -6.99 -3.78 -9.39
CA ASP A 119 -8.27 -3.27 -9.86
C ASP A 119 -9.23 -4.47 -9.99
N ILE A 120 -10.14 -4.62 -9.05
CA ILE A 120 -11.03 -5.77 -8.97
C ILE A 120 -12.03 -5.78 -10.14
N SER A 121 -12.51 -4.60 -10.54
CA SER A 121 -13.47 -4.48 -11.64
C SER A 121 -12.88 -4.89 -13.00
N LYS A 122 -11.57 -4.67 -13.18
CA LYS A 122 -10.84 -5.09 -14.40
C LYS A 122 -10.19 -6.46 -14.27
N ASN A 123 -10.30 -7.10 -13.11
CA ASN A 123 -9.66 -8.38 -12.81
C ASN A 123 -8.15 -8.37 -13.08
N GLN A 124 -7.47 -7.30 -12.70
CA GLN A 124 -6.03 -7.12 -12.93
C GLN A 124 -5.30 -6.68 -11.68
N CYS A 125 -4.11 -7.24 -11.47
CA CYS A 125 -3.15 -6.82 -10.48
C CYS A 125 -1.87 -6.33 -11.15
N TYR A 126 -1.33 -5.27 -10.58
CA TYR A 126 -0.09 -4.64 -11.02
C TYR A 126 0.91 -4.77 -9.86
N ASN A 127 1.90 -5.63 -10.04
CA ASN A 127 2.91 -5.92 -9.03
C ASN A 127 4.14 -5.06 -9.30
N PHE A 128 4.50 -4.17 -8.37
CA PHE A 128 5.76 -3.46 -8.45
C PHE A 128 6.84 -4.33 -7.81
N THR A 129 7.76 -4.82 -8.63
CA THR A 129 8.68 -5.90 -8.25
C THR A 129 10.00 -5.37 -7.67
N ASN A 130 10.83 -6.30 -7.18
CA ASN A 130 12.20 -6.05 -6.75
C ASN A 130 13.15 -5.74 -7.91
N GLN A 131 12.67 -5.78 -9.15
CA GLN A 131 13.38 -5.31 -10.34
C GLN A 131 12.95 -3.88 -10.71
N PHE A 132 12.18 -3.22 -9.85
CA PHE A 132 11.69 -1.85 -9.99
C PHE A 132 10.94 -1.63 -11.30
N SER A 133 10.08 -2.58 -11.63
CA SER A 133 9.19 -2.57 -12.78
C SER A 133 7.87 -3.24 -12.45
N PHE A 134 6.85 -2.99 -13.26
CA PHE A 134 5.54 -3.61 -13.09
C PHE A 134 5.45 -4.97 -13.77
N LEU A 135 4.85 -5.93 -13.08
CA LEU A 135 4.39 -7.20 -13.61
C LEU A 135 2.87 -7.23 -13.49
N VAL A 136 2.17 -7.45 -14.61
CA VAL A 136 0.71 -7.46 -14.64
C VAL A 136 0.21 -8.90 -14.62
N GLU A 137 -0.72 -9.17 -13.71
CA GLU A 137 -1.29 -10.50 -13.51
C GLU A 137 -2.81 -10.41 -13.33
N PRO A 138 -3.57 -11.49 -13.61
CA PRO A 138 -4.99 -11.54 -13.25
C PRO A 138 -5.16 -11.47 -11.74
N TYR A 139 -6.27 -10.86 -11.31
CA TYR A 139 -6.65 -10.89 -9.90
C TYR A 139 -7.28 -12.25 -9.57
N GLU A 140 -6.62 -13.00 -8.70
CA GLU A 140 -7.06 -14.32 -8.25
C GLU A 140 -7.25 -14.29 -6.72
N ARG A 141 -8.47 -14.55 -6.30
CA ARG A 141 -8.78 -14.79 -4.90
C ARG A 141 -9.59 -16.08 -4.77
#